data_3fe5ca35bd3cbc687f3259d8c26bd60b
#
_entry.id   3fe5ca35bd3cbc687f3259d8c26bd60b
#
_cell.length_a   1.000
_cell.length_b   1.000
_cell.length_c   1.000
_cell.angle_alpha   90.00
_cell.angle_beta   90.00
_cell.angle_gamma   90.00
#
_symmetry.space_group_name_H-M   'P 1'
#
loop_
_entity.id
_entity.type
_entity.pdbx_description
1 polymer ?
#
loop_
_entity_poly.entity_id
_entity_poly.type
_entity_poly.pdbx_seq_one_letter_code
_entity_poly.pdbx_strand_id
1 'polypeptide(L)'
;MLEDLPENALTEKIIGCAIEGHRTYGGPGLKEFAYEVALEWELRQAGLTVERQRPVPVVYKGHVFCADDENPKRFDLKVSDGGLTVIVEVKAVQAKAKDEAFRAQCRTYLKMLGLRVGLVINFGRPTVREGIDRVVNETREEYRRRLARECPAALRNVIREEDCPDEASIPAIAKGHGA
;
A
#
# COMPACT_ATOMS: atom_id res chain seq x y z
N MET A 1 5.09 17.52 -14.26
CA MET A 1 3.62 17.54 -14.33
C MET A 1 3.12 16.20 -13.80
N LEU A 2 2.62 16.22 -12.55
CA LEU A 2 1.99 15.05 -11.89
C LEU A 2 0.46 15.17 -11.97
N GLU A 3 -0.05 16.08 -12.79
CA GLU A 3 -1.41 16.60 -12.70
C GLU A 3 -2.47 15.71 -13.36
N ASP A 4 -2.09 14.79 -14.24
CA ASP A 4 -3.03 13.93 -14.99
C ASP A 4 -2.80 12.43 -14.79
N LEU A 5 -2.69 11.98 -13.53
CA LEU A 5 -2.67 10.55 -13.27
C LEU A 5 -4.09 9.99 -13.14
N PRO A 6 -4.40 8.83 -13.75
CA PRO A 6 -5.71 8.19 -13.64
C PRO A 6 -6.17 7.99 -12.20
N GLU A 7 -5.22 7.78 -11.30
CA GLU A 7 -5.46 7.58 -9.86
C GLU A 7 -5.92 8.84 -9.13
N ASN A 8 -5.95 10.03 -9.77
CA ASN A 8 -6.33 11.28 -9.10
C ASN A 8 -7.74 11.20 -8.52
N ALA A 9 -8.72 10.74 -9.31
CA ALA A 9 -10.10 10.64 -8.84
C ALA A 9 -10.24 9.68 -7.66
N LEU A 10 -9.49 8.56 -7.67
CA LEU A 10 -9.48 7.60 -6.57
C LEU A 10 -8.82 8.21 -5.31
N THR A 11 -7.69 8.91 -5.47
CA THR A 11 -7.03 9.57 -4.34
C THR A 11 -7.90 10.66 -3.72
N GLU A 12 -8.66 11.41 -4.50
CA GLU A 12 -9.62 12.41 -4.00
C GLU A 12 -10.74 11.76 -3.17
N LYS A 13 -11.31 10.64 -3.63
CA LYS A 13 -12.30 9.88 -2.87
C LYS A 13 -11.72 9.39 -1.53
N ILE A 14 -10.51 8.83 -1.54
CA ILE A 14 -9.83 8.34 -0.34
C ILE A 14 -9.62 9.49 0.66
N ILE A 15 -9.14 10.63 0.18
CA ILE A 15 -8.93 11.82 1.03
C ILE A 15 -10.25 12.31 1.62
N GLY A 16 -11.32 12.32 0.84
CA GLY A 16 -12.67 12.67 1.33
C GLY A 16 -13.12 11.77 2.48
N CYS A 17 -12.96 10.46 2.34
CA CYS A 17 -13.25 9.48 3.39
C CYS A 17 -12.39 9.69 4.64
N ALA A 18 -11.09 10.00 4.46
CA ALA A 18 -10.18 10.26 5.57
C ALA A 18 -10.58 11.54 6.35
N ILE A 19 -11.00 12.59 5.65
CA ILE A 19 -11.50 13.82 6.29
C ILE A 19 -12.75 13.52 7.10
N GLU A 20 -13.68 12.73 6.57
CA GLU A 20 -14.90 12.34 7.28
C GLU A 20 -14.60 11.56 8.55
N GLY A 21 -13.77 10.52 8.46
CA GLY A 21 -13.38 9.72 9.62
C GLY A 21 -12.68 10.55 10.71
N HIS A 22 -11.78 11.46 10.33
CA HIS A 22 -11.10 12.37 11.27
C HIS A 22 -12.07 13.33 11.95
N ARG A 23 -13.00 13.90 11.18
CA ARG A 23 -14.04 14.81 11.70
C ARG A 23 -14.96 14.10 12.68
N THR A 24 -15.39 12.87 12.35
CA THR A 24 -16.28 12.07 13.18
C THR A 24 -15.67 11.73 14.53
N TYR A 25 -14.35 11.48 14.57
CA TYR A 25 -13.62 11.28 15.81
C TYR A 25 -13.26 12.56 16.57
N GLY A 26 -13.54 13.74 16.01
CA GLY A 26 -13.26 15.02 16.65
C GLY A 26 -11.80 15.48 16.55
N GLY A 27 -11.05 14.95 15.60
CA GLY A 27 -9.67 15.36 15.34
C GLY A 27 -8.61 14.31 15.76
N PRO A 28 -7.36 14.73 16.01
CA PRO A 28 -6.27 13.85 16.39
C PRO A 28 -6.41 13.38 17.85
N GLY A 29 -5.74 12.26 18.20
CA GLY A 29 -5.64 11.78 19.59
C GLY A 29 -5.88 10.30 19.78
N LEU A 30 -6.45 9.62 18.77
CA LEU A 30 -6.61 8.17 18.80
C LEU A 30 -5.36 7.47 18.26
N LYS A 31 -5.29 6.16 18.51
CA LYS A 31 -4.26 5.30 17.94
C LYS A 31 -4.52 5.04 16.44
N GLU A 32 -3.47 4.77 15.70
CA GLU A 32 -3.45 4.48 14.27
C GLU A 32 -4.54 3.47 13.86
N PHE A 33 -4.67 2.37 14.58
CA PHE A 33 -5.69 1.35 14.35
C PHE A 33 -7.13 1.90 14.28
N ALA A 34 -7.48 2.87 15.13
CA ALA A 34 -8.84 3.42 15.13
C ALA A 34 -9.13 4.19 13.84
N TYR A 35 -8.16 4.98 13.37
CA TYR A 35 -8.31 5.70 12.09
C TYR A 35 -8.28 4.76 10.90
N GLU A 36 -7.48 3.70 10.94
CA GLU A 36 -7.43 2.68 9.90
C GLU A 36 -8.79 1.99 9.72
N VAL A 37 -9.42 1.57 10.84
CA VAL A 37 -10.74 0.93 10.80
C VAL A 37 -11.83 1.90 10.32
N ALA A 38 -11.80 3.15 10.80
CA ALA A 38 -12.77 4.15 10.36
C ALA A 38 -12.61 4.46 8.86
N LEU A 39 -11.37 4.61 8.39
CA LEU A 39 -11.10 4.85 6.98
C LEU A 39 -11.55 3.66 6.12
N GLU A 40 -11.26 2.42 6.54
CA GLU A 40 -11.77 1.23 5.84
C GLU A 40 -13.30 1.25 5.72
N TRP A 41 -13.99 1.61 6.80
CA TRP A 41 -15.45 1.71 6.81
C TRP A 41 -15.95 2.75 5.80
N GLU A 42 -15.45 3.97 5.87
CA GLU A 42 -15.84 5.07 4.97
C GLU A 42 -15.59 4.73 3.50
N LEU A 43 -14.43 4.11 3.19
CA LEU A 43 -14.09 3.68 1.84
C LEU A 43 -15.07 2.63 1.29
N ARG A 44 -15.44 1.65 2.12
CA ARG A 44 -16.43 0.64 1.74
C ARG A 44 -17.83 1.23 1.54
N GLN A 45 -18.25 2.20 2.37
CA GLN A 45 -19.51 2.93 2.18
C GLN A 45 -19.48 3.76 0.88
N ALA A 46 -18.33 4.26 0.48
CA ALA A 46 -18.14 4.95 -0.80
C ALA A 46 -18.10 4.00 -2.01
N GLY A 47 -18.34 2.69 -1.82
CA GLY A 47 -18.37 1.67 -2.89
C GLY A 47 -17.00 1.22 -3.37
N LEU A 48 -15.92 1.51 -2.64
CA LEU A 48 -14.57 1.12 -3.00
C LEU A 48 -14.23 -0.28 -2.49
N THR A 49 -13.40 -1.00 -3.23
CA THR A 49 -12.84 -2.28 -2.77
C THR A 49 -11.65 -2.01 -1.88
N VAL A 50 -11.63 -2.62 -0.68
CA VAL A 50 -10.58 -2.39 0.32
C VAL A 50 -10.05 -3.71 0.84
N GLU A 51 -8.73 -3.88 0.75
CA GLU A 51 -7.98 -4.92 1.43
C GLU A 51 -7.18 -4.26 2.58
N ARG A 52 -7.27 -4.85 3.78
CA ARG A 52 -6.60 -4.32 4.98
C ARG A 52 -5.56 -5.29 5.51
N GLN A 53 -4.39 -4.76 5.92
CA GLN A 53 -3.32 -5.49 6.62
C GLN A 53 -2.87 -6.77 5.89
N ARG A 54 -2.83 -6.70 4.55
CA ARG A 54 -2.35 -7.84 3.76
C ARG A 54 -0.84 -7.85 3.67
N PRO A 55 -0.24 -9.02 3.72
CA PRO A 55 1.19 -9.15 3.55
C PRO A 55 1.64 -8.74 2.15
N VAL A 56 2.80 -8.14 2.08
CA VAL A 56 3.43 -7.76 0.81
C VAL A 56 4.41 -8.87 0.42
N PRO A 57 4.23 -9.52 -0.75
CA PRO A 57 5.15 -10.55 -1.20
C PRO A 57 6.54 -9.95 -1.48
N VAL A 58 7.57 -10.60 -0.97
CA VAL A 58 8.97 -10.26 -1.24
C VAL A 58 9.48 -11.17 -2.35
N VAL A 59 9.91 -10.57 -3.47
CA VAL A 59 10.48 -11.32 -4.59
C VAL A 59 11.99 -11.12 -4.62
N TYR A 60 12.75 -12.22 -4.55
CA TYR A 60 14.20 -12.21 -4.66
C TYR A 60 14.69 -13.27 -5.65
N LYS A 61 15.35 -12.84 -6.70
CA LYS A 61 15.87 -13.73 -7.78
C LYS A 61 14.82 -14.69 -8.34
N GLY A 62 13.56 -14.24 -8.47
CA GLY A 62 12.46 -15.06 -8.97
C GLY A 62 11.80 -15.97 -7.93
N HIS A 63 12.29 -15.99 -6.69
CA HIS A 63 11.62 -16.67 -5.58
C HIS A 63 10.69 -15.70 -4.88
N VAL A 64 9.43 -16.11 -4.71
CA VAL A 64 8.43 -15.35 -3.96
C VAL A 64 8.42 -15.85 -2.52
N PHE A 65 8.78 -14.97 -1.61
CA PHE A 65 8.66 -15.21 -0.18
C PHE A 65 7.31 -14.66 0.26
N CYS A 66 6.38 -15.54 0.57
CA CYS A 66 5.09 -15.15 1.11
C CYS A 66 5.18 -15.02 2.64
N ALA A 67 4.24 -14.34 3.16
CA ALA A 67 4.14 -13.73 4.47
C ALA A 67 4.06 -14.66 5.68
N ASP A 68 4.25 -15.94 5.55
CA ASP A 68 4.26 -16.89 6.68
C ASP A 68 5.56 -16.85 7.50
N ASP A 69 6.52 -16.05 7.06
CA ASP A 69 7.74 -15.78 7.83
C ASP A 69 7.42 -14.88 9.04
N GLU A 70 8.18 -15.03 10.10
CA GLU A 70 7.95 -14.50 11.45
C GLU A 70 7.66 -13.00 11.57
N ASN A 71 7.76 -12.20 10.50
CA ASN A 71 7.41 -10.78 10.48
C ASN A 71 7.16 -10.22 9.06
N PRO A 72 6.05 -10.58 8.41
CA PRO A 72 5.76 -10.09 7.07
C PRO A 72 5.48 -8.58 7.10
N LYS A 73 6.04 -7.86 6.15
CA LYS A 73 5.63 -6.48 5.91
C LYS A 73 4.20 -6.46 5.40
N ARG A 74 3.35 -5.66 6.01
CA ARG A 74 1.95 -5.49 5.63
C ARG A 74 1.71 -4.03 5.28
N PHE A 75 0.94 -3.79 4.22
CA PHE A 75 0.38 -2.46 4.00
C PHE A 75 -0.87 -2.26 4.88
N ASP A 76 -1.18 -1.03 5.24
CA ASP A 76 -2.38 -0.78 6.05
C ASP A 76 -3.64 -0.97 5.21
N LEU A 77 -3.79 -0.24 4.09
CA LEU A 77 -4.92 -0.41 3.18
C LEU A 77 -4.45 -0.42 1.72
N LYS A 78 -5.08 -1.28 0.93
CA LYS A 78 -5.05 -1.25 -0.54
C LYS A 78 -6.46 -0.97 -1.03
N VAL A 79 -6.63 0.12 -1.75
CA VAL A 79 -7.93 0.62 -2.19
C VAL A 79 -8.01 0.56 -3.71
N SER A 80 -9.10 -0.03 -4.23
CA SER A 80 -9.27 -0.20 -5.68
C SER A 80 -10.63 0.29 -6.14
N ASP A 81 -10.66 0.88 -7.36
CA ASP A 81 -11.86 1.33 -8.07
C ASP A 81 -11.60 1.28 -9.59
N GLY A 82 -12.45 0.57 -10.34
CA GLY A 82 -12.39 0.54 -11.80
C GLY A 82 -11.05 0.12 -12.41
N GLY A 83 -10.31 -0.79 -11.77
CA GLY A 83 -8.98 -1.23 -12.22
C GLY A 83 -7.84 -0.33 -11.74
N LEU A 84 -8.12 0.78 -11.06
CA LEU A 84 -7.12 1.62 -10.42
C LEU A 84 -6.89 1.16 -8.98
N THR A 85 -5.65 1.26 -8.52
CA THR A 85 -5.27 0.82 -7.16
C THR A 85 -4.32 1.81 -6.51
N VAL A 86 -4.59 2.14 -5.25
CA VAL A 86 -3.79 3.04 -4.41
C VAL A 86 -3.48 2.35 -3.07
N ILE A 87 -2.21 2.39 -2.65
CA ILE A 87 -1.81 1.99 -1.30
C ILE A 87 -2.01 3.18 -0.36
N VAL A 88 -2.56 2.92 0.81
CA VAL A 88 -2.73 3.93 1.86
C VAL A 88 -2.02 3.45 3.13
N GLU A 89 -1.06 4.25 3.59
CA GLU A 89 -0.39 4.11 4.89
C GLU A 89 -1.04 5.06 5.88
N VAL A 90 -1.58 4.54 6.95
CA VAL A 90 -2.22 5.29 8.01
C VAL A 90 -1.22 5.56 9.13
N LYS A 91 -1.14 6.80 9.58
CA LYS A 91 -0.30 7.20 10.71
C LYS A 91 -1.10 8.09 11.67
N ALA A 92 -0.72 8.06 12.94
CA ALA A 92 -1.33 8.90 13.99
C ALA A 92 -0.24 9.52 14.88
N VAL A 93 0.70 10.25 14.24
CA VAL A 93 1.89 10.80 14.89
C VAL A 93 1.93 12.32 14.78
N GLN A 94 2.12 13.01 15.91
CA GLN A 94 2.21 14.47 15.92
C GLN A 94 3.56 14.99 15.42
N ALA A 95 4.65 14.24 15.61
CA ALA A 95 5.99 14.67 15.24
C ALA A 95 6.22 14.65 13.71
N LYS A 96 6.67 15.79 13.14
CA LYS A 96 7.00 15.91 11.71
C LYS A 96 8.27 15.16 11.29
N ALA A 97 9.17 14.89 12.23
CA ALA A 97 10.48 14.30 11.93
C ALA A 97 10.46 12.90 11.30
N LYS A 98 9.30 12.23 11.27
CA LYS A 98 9.15 10.88 10.73
C LYS A 98 8.49 10.82 9.34
N ASP A 99 8.07 11.95 8.79
CA ASP A 99 7.29 11.97 7.54
C ASP A 99 8.06 11.35 6.36
N GLU A 100 9.39 11.57 6.26
CA GLU A 100 10.19 10.94 5.20
C GLU A 100 10.29 9.40 5.36
N ALA A 101 10.37 8.89 6.58
CA ALA A 101 10.37 7.45 6.81
C ALA A 101 9.05 6.80 6.37
N PHE A 102 7.92 7.47 6.59
CA PHE A 102 6.61 6.98 6.16
C PHE A 102 6.49 6.99 4.63
N ARG A 103 6.96 8.06 3.96
CA ARG A 103 7.03 8.09 2.49
C ARG A 103 7.90 6.99 1.92
N ALA A 104 9.06 6.74 2.55
CA ALA A 104 9.96 5.66 2.14
C ALA A 104 9.33 4.28 2.29
N GLN A 105 8.59 4.05 3.37
CA GLN A 105 7.82 2.81 3.59
C GLN A 105 6.77 2.63 2.49
N CYS A 106 5.93 3.62 2.25
CA CYS A 106 4.91 3.59 1.20
C CYS A 106 5.54 3.34 -0.18
N ARG A 107 6.63 4.05 -0.52
CA ARG A 107 7.37 3.86 -1.77
C ARG A 107 7.89 2.43 -1.93
N THR A 108 8.31 1.78 -0.84
CA THR A 108 8.74 0.38 -0.86
C THR A 108 7.58 -0.54 -1.24
N TYR A 109 6.40 -0.35 -0.67
CA TYR A 109 5.23 -1.15 -1.02
C TYR A 109 4.80 -0.94 -2.48
N LEU A 110 4.80 0.31 -2.95
CA LEU A 110 4.51 0.60 -4.35
C LEU A 110 5.44 -0.14 -5.31
N LYS A 111 6.75 -0.18 -4.99
CA LYS A 111 7.74 -0.92 -5.79
C LYS A 111 7.47 -2.42 -5.79
N MET A 112 7.21 -2.99 -4.62
CA MET A 112 6.98 -4.43 -4.46
C MET A 112 5.71 -4.88 -5.17
N LEU A 113 4.66 -4.06 -5.12
CA LEU A 113 3.35 -4.36 -5.72
C LEU A 113 3.23 -3.89 -7.18
N GLY A 114 4.23 -3.20 -7.71
CA GLY A 114 4.20 -2.64 -9.07
C GLY A 114 3.14 -1.55 -9.25
N LEU A 115 2.79 -0.84 -8.16
CA LEU A 115 1.79 0.22 -8.15
C LEU A 115 2.44 1.60 -8.34
N ARG A 116 1.65 2.54 -8.86
CA ARG A 116 2.13 3.89 -9.18
C ARG A 116 1.94 4.87 -8.03
N VAL A 117 0.79 4.85 -7.39
CA VAL A 117 0.38 5.89 -6.45
C VAL A 117 0.10 5.29 -5.08
N GLY A 118 0.59 5.96 -4.04
CA GLY A 118 0.24 5.73 -2.66
C GLY A 118 -0.03 7.03 -1.93
N LEU A 119 -0.74 6.93 -0.82
CA LEU A 119 -0.99 8.00 0.13
C LEU A 119 -0.43 7.61 1.49
N VAL A 120 0.27 8.53 2.13
CA VAL A 120 0.49 8.49 3.58
C VAL A 120 -0.50 9.46 4.19
N ILE A 121 -1.35 9.00 5.08
CA ILE A 121 -2.36 9.82 5.76
C ILE A 121 -2.08 9.82 7.25
N ASN A 122 -1.54 10.93 7.76
CA ASN A 122 -1.22 11.08 9.16
C ASN A 122 -2.35 11.82 9.90
N PHE A 123 -3.20 11.07 10.56
CA PHE A 123 -4.32 11.55 11.38
C PHE A 123 -3.88 12.23 12.69
N GLY A 124 -2.59 12.20 13.03
CA GLY A 124 -2.06 12.92 14.20
C GLY A 124 -1.90 14.43 13.99
N ARG A 125 -2.20 14.95 12.79
CA ARG A 125 -2.17 16.37 12.47
C ARG A 125 -3.49 17.08 12.88
N PRO A 126 -3.49 18.39 13.10
CA PRO A 126 -4.70 19.15 13.40
C PRO A 126 -5.78 18.97 12.33
N THR A 127 -5.39 18.93 11.07
CA THR A 127 -6.27 18.58 9.95
C THR A 127 -5.68 17.45 9.12
N VAL A 128 -6.53 16.64 8.52
CA VAL A 128 -6.09 15.55 7.63
C VAL A 128 -5.26 16.11 6.48
N ARG A 129 -5.63 17.27 5.93
CA ARG A 129 -4.93 17.90 4.80
C ARG A 129 -3.46 18.19 5.09
N GLU A 130 -3.13 18.55 6.34
CA GLU A 130 -1.74 18.76 6.77
C GLU A 130 -0.94 17.47 6.95
N GLY A 131 -1.63 16.34 7.02
CA GLY A 131 -1.06 15.00 7.20
C GLY A 131 -1.03 14.15 5.94
N ILE A 132 -1.43 14.70 4.78
CA ILE A 132 -1.44 13.95 3.52
C ILE A 132 -0.13 14.14 2.78
N ASP A 133 0.55 13.02 2.52
CA ASP A 133 1.66 12.94 1.59
C ASP A 133 1.29 12.00 0.44
N ARG A 134 1.33 12.51 -0.78
CA ARG A 134 1.18 11.69 -1.98
C ARG A 134 2.54 11.16 -2.41
N VAL A 135 2.65 9.85 -2.53
CA VAL A 135 3.84 9.16 -2.99
C VAL A 135 3.59 8.63 -4.40
N VAL A 136 4.44 9.02 -5.32
CA VAL A 136 4.41 8.50 -6.70
C VAL A 136 5.66 7.69 -6.95
N ASN A 137 5.48 6.51 -7.48
CA ASN A 137 6.54 5.61 -7.89
C ASN A 137 6.68 5.63 -9.43
N GLU A 138 7.76 5.08 -9.92
CA GLU A 138 7.89 4.78 -11.35
C GLU A 138 6.66 4.01 -11.84
N THR A 139 6.24 4.25 -13.06
CA THR A 139 5.21 3.42 -13.69
C THR A 139 5.67 1.97 -13.75
N ARG A 140 4.72 1.02 -13.77
CA ARG A 140 5.04 -0.40 -13.95
C ARG A 140 5.90 -0.64 -15.19
N GLU A 141 5.68 0.14 -16.24
CA GLU A 141 6.44 0.04 -17.48
C GLU A 141 7.86 0.60 -17.33
N GLU A 142 8.02 1.74 -16.66
CA GLU A 142 9.35 2.32 -16.36
C GLU A 142 10.14 1.40 -15.44
N TYR A 143 9.50 0.84 -14.42
CA TYR A 143 10.08 -0.17 -13.53
C TYR A 143 10.51 -1.42 -14.30
N ARG A 144 9.66 -1.95 -15.20
CA ARG A 144 10.00 -3.08 -16.07
C ARG A 144 11.17 -2.75 -16.99
N ARG A 145 11.17 -1.55 -17.62
CA ARG A 145 12.27 -1.08 -18.46
C ARG A 145 13.58 -0.95 -17.70
N ARG A 146 13.51 -0.46 -16.44
CA ARG A 146 14.68 -0.38 -15.56
C ARG A 146 15.20 -1.76 -15.20
N LEU A 147 14.34 -2.66 -14.75
CA LEU A 147 14.70 -4.03 -14.42
C LEU A 147 15.26 -4.80 -15.63
N ALA A 148 14.70 -4.60 -16.82
CA ALA A 148 15.23 -5.21 -18.04
C ALA A 148 16.64 -4.73 -18.39
N ARG A 149 17.02 -3.52 -17.99
CA ARG A 149 18.39 -3.01 -18.14
C ARG A 149 19.34 -3.53 -17.07
N GLU A 150 18.88 -3.61 -15.82
CA GLU A 150 19.70 -3.96 -14.66
C GLU A 150 19.81 -5.47 -14.42
N CYS A 151 18.79 -6.26 -14.83
CA CYS A 151 18.77 -7.73 -14.68
C CYS A 151 18.08 -8.40 -15.88
N PRO A 152 18.80 -8.66 -16.99
CA PRO A 152 18.18 -9.09 -18.25
C PRO A 152 17.53 -10.47 -18.26
N ALA A 153 17.91 -11.39 -17.36
CA ALA A 153 17.49 -12.79 -17.44
C ALA A 153 16.45 -13.24 -16.40
N ALA A 154 16.44 -12.65 -15.21
CA ALA A 154 15.71 -13.21 -14.07
C ALA A 154 14.27 -12.72 -13.90
N LEU A 155 13.91 -11.58 -14.50
CA LEU A 155 12.67 -10.87 -14.13
C LEU A 155 11.60 -10.78 -15.23
N ARG A 156 11.80 -11.42 -16.38
CA ARG A 156 10.80 -11.39 -17.46
C ARG A 156 9.50 -12.11 -17.12
N ASN A 157 9.50 -12.99 -16.12
CA ASN A 157 8.37 -13.84 -15.79
C ASN A 157 7.68 -13.53 -14.44
N VAL A 158 8.18 -12.57 -13.67
CA VAL A 158 7.83 -12.48 -12.24
C VAL A 158 6.70 -11.52 -11.90
N ILE A 159 6.20 -10.73 -12.86
CA ILE A 159 5.13 -9.77 -12.58
C ILE A 159 3.97 -9.93 -13.58
N ARG A 160 3.26 -11.04 -13.50
CA ARG A 160 1.88 -11.11 -13.96
C ARG A 160 0.98 -10.92 -12.74
N GLU A 161 -0.15 -10.21 -12.90
CA GLU A 161 -1.17 -10.13 -11.86
C GLU A 161 -1.74 -11.51 -11.47
N GLU A 162 -1.56 -12.50 -12.36
CA GLU A 162 -1.95 -13.89 -12.20
C GLU A 162 -1.00 -14.69 -11.29
N ASP A 163 0.19 -14.16 -10.99
CA ASP A 163 1.23 -14.86 -10.23
C ASP A 163 1.26 -14.47 -8.74
N CYS A 164 0.29 -13.68 -8.26
CA CYS A 164 0.04 -13.59 -6.83
C CYS A 164 -0.93 -14.73 -6.49
N PRO A 165 -0.44 -15.88 -5.99
CA PRO A 165 -1.34 -16.98 -5.68
C PRO A 165 -2.34 -16.53 -4.64
N ASP A 166 -3.64 -16.80 -4.90
CA ASP A 166 -4.65 -16.76 -3.85
C ASP A 166 -4.18 -17.65 -2.69
N GLU A 167 -4.50 -17.27 -1.46
CA GLU A 167 -4.13 -18.02 -0.25
C GLU A 167 -4.40 -19.54 -0.34
N ALA A 168 -5.28 -19.97 -1.24
CA ALA A 168 -5.63 -21.36 -1.50
C ALA A 168 -4.65 -22.13 -2.40
N SER A 169 -3.74 -21.45 -3.10
CA SER A 169 -2.82 -22.08 -4.07
C SER A 169 -1.35 -22.12 -3.64
N ILE A 170 -1.04 -21.72 -2.41
CA ILE A 170 0.30 -21.81 -1.85
C ILE A 170 0.54 -23.26 -1.41
N PRO A 171 1.43 -24.04 -2.06
CA PRO A 171 1.74 -25.38 -1.59
C PRO A 171 2.35 -25.26 -0.19
N ALA A 172 1.78 -26.01 0.76
CA ALA A 172 2.35 -26.14 2.10
C ALA A 172 3.80 -26.58 1.97
N ILE A 173 4.73 -25.70 2.31
CA ILE A 173 6.16 -26.07 2.39
C ILE A 173 6.24 -27.13 3.48
N ALA A 174 6.62 -28.33 3.07
CA ALA A 174 6.76 -29.47 3.96
C ALA A 174 7.64 -29.05 5.15
N LYS A 175 7.08 -29.12 6.35
CA LYS A 175 7.83 -28.97 7.59
C LYS A 175 8.87 -30.05 7.60
N GLY A 176 10.13 -29.71 7.28
CA GLY A 176 11.24 -30.59 7.45
C GLY A 176 11.35 -30.96 8.92
N HIS A 177 10.96 -32.18 9.25
CA HIS A 177 11.29 -32.78 10.52
C HIS A 177 12.81 -33.09 10.45
N GLY A 178 13.58 -32.24 11.12
CA GLY A 178 14.93 -32.58 11.52
C GLY A 178 14.85 -33.53 12.69
N ALA A 179 15.34 -34.74 12.48
CA ALA A 179 15.68 -35.65 13.55
C ALA A 179 16.99 -35.23 14.22
#